data_693bc7b3e4ba1bf420f3c29d4ec02f66
#
_entry.id   693bc7b3e4ba1bf420f3c29d4ec02f66
#
_cell.length_a   1.000
_cell.length_b   1.000
_cell.length_c   1.000
_cell.angle_alpha   90.00
_cell.angle_beta   90.00
_cell.angle_gamma   90.00
#
_symmetry.space_group_name_H-M   'P 1'
#
loop_
_entity.id
_entity.type
_entity.pdbx_description
1 polymer ?
#
loop_
_entity_poly.entity_id
_entity_poly.type
_entity_poly.pdbx_seq_one_letter_code
_entity_poly.pdbx_strand_id
1 'polypeptide(L)'
;MSDSVQVPPAAETREPERHWLPWVHRNGQAAASRAVAGNVYFADLVHAHFEWRQAVEDHLPADELKAEYANALVQFQAKYGEIVDAYWCLHERSAVALTEKRQRKLLWLKPRIQFHRVTDWATRDKPEIAAGLHKCDELGIRAMHVLWGMRKRIALQMVTASAGHLLSLADPKITDAQAADIRDRELDAKKGMLKRTEDYYCDAANGQAQMIYFFGMAIVAMAIGAFALLAGLIANVPNIDDRAFFGAILAGSLGALVSVVARVNSGRFDLEYDVGFTYPFFLGGLRPLMGAIFGLAVFFAIDSGLLTIPKISGEDEFAGIILLAFVAGFSERWAKDTLAVAAGEPPRKAPAKEAA
;
A
#
# COMPACT_ATOMS: atom_id res chain seq x y z
N MET A 1 -30.85 -0.23 -62.07
CA MET A 1 -31.17 0.53 -60.84
C MET A 1 -30.39 -0.14 -59.71
N SER A 2 -29.22 0.40 -59.44
CA SER A 2 -28.28 -0.10 -58.36
C SER A 2 -28.26 0.95 -57.30
N ASP A 3 -28.91 0.67 -56.18
CA ASP A 3 -28.85 1.52 -54.99
C ASP A 3 -27.54 1.29 -54.26
N SER A 4 -26.67 2.31 -54.30
CA SER A 4 -25.45 2.39 -53.52
C SER A 4 -25.78 2.77 -52.08
N VAL A 5 -25.64 1.81 -51.15
CA VAL A 5 -25.74 2.04 -49.72
C VAL A 5 -24.49 2.82 -49.26
N GLN A 6 -24.70 4.10 -48.91
CA GLN A 6 -23.70 4.92 -48.24
C GLN A 6 -23.52 4.46 -46.81
N VAL A 7 -22.32 3.96 -46.47
CA VAL A 7 -21.90 3.67 -45.12
C VAL A 7 -21.54 5.01 -44.44
N PRO A 8 -22.14 5.35 -43.27
CA PRO A 8 -21.76 6.57 -42.55
C PRO A 8 -20.34 6.46 -42.02
N PRO A 9 -19.58 7.59 -41.91
CA PRO A 9 -18.25 7.57 -41.41
C PRO A 9 -18.24 7.15 -39.93
N ALA A 10 -17.29 6.26 -39.59
CA ALA A 10 -17.06 5.79 -38.23
C ALA A 10 -16.84 6.98 -37.28
N ALA A 11 -17.62 7.00 -36.22
CA ALA A 11 -17.44 7.97 -35.13
C ALA A 11 -16.03 7.85 -34.56
N GLU A 12 -15.26 8.93 -34.65
CA GLU A 12 -13.99 9.09 -33.92
C GLU A 12 -14.25 8.86 -32.43
N THR A 13 -13.85 7.71 -31.94
CA THR A 13 -13.75 7.45 -30.52
C THR A 13 -12.64 8.35 -29.97
N ARG A 14 -13.02 9.50 -29.41
CA ARG A 14 -12.12 10.31 -28.57
C ARG A 14 -11.67 9.43 -27.41
N GLU A 15 -10.40 9.01 -27.46
CA GLU A 15 -9.73 8.44 -26.29
C GLU A 15 -9.82 9.45 -25.14
N PRO A 16 -10.18 9.02 -23.91
CA PRO A 16 -10.17 9.91 -22.76
C PRO A 16 -8.73 10.35 -22.51
N GLU A 17 -8.48 11.65 -22.60
CA GLU A 17 -7.22 12.27 -22.23
C GLU A 17 -6.83 11.83 -20.82
N ARG A 18 -5.85 10.93 -20.71
CA ARG A 18 -5.29 10.49 -19.44
C ARG A 18 -4.40 11.58 -18.87
N HIS A 19 -4.97 12.49 -18.10
CA HIS A 19 -4.26 13.54 -17.36
C HIS A 19 -3.31 13.01 -16.26
N TRP A 20 -2.97 11.73 -16.25
CA TRP A 20 -2.24 11.06 -15.17
C TRP A 20 -0.74 10.97 -15.33
N LEU A 21 -0.19 11.23 -16.52
CA LEU A 21 1.21 10.98 -16.82
C LEU A 21 1.85 12.17 -17.52
N PRO A 22 2.25 13.23 -16.79
CA PRO A 22 2.93 14.36 -17.42
C PRO A 22 4.35 14.04 -17.90
N TRP A 23 4.84 12.83 -17.78
CA TRP A 23 6.24 12.46 -18.01
C TRP A 23 6.48 11.30 -18.98
N VAL A 24 5.46 10.71 -19.56
CA VAL A 24 5.59 9.74 -20.65
C VAL A 24 5.46 10.48 -21.99
N HIS A 25 6.54 10.56 -22.72
CA HIS A 25 6.74 11.14 -24.04
C HIS A 25 6.96 12.65 -24.15
N ARG A 26 8.24 13.03 -24.17
CA ARG A 26 8.71 14.13 -24.99
C ARG A 26 10.13 13.87 -25.52
N ASN A 27 10.24 13.86 -26.85
CA ASN A 27 11.46 13.66 -27.63
C ASN A 27 12.62 14.62 -27.23
N GLY A 28 13.86 14.13 -27.37
CA GLY A 28 15.10 14.81 -26.97
C GLY A 28 15.34 16.24 -27.45
N GLN A 29 14.57 16.76 -28.42
CA GLN A 29 14.65 18.18 -28.84
C GLN A 29 13.99 19.17 -27.84
N ALA A 30 13.20 18.68 -26.87
CA ALA A 30 12.57 19.54 -25.88
C ALA A 30 13.45 19.76 -24.61
N ALA A 31 14.56 19.04 -24.43
CA ALA A 31 15.41 19.16 -23.25
C ALA A 31 16.17 20.49 -23.24
N ALA A 32 16.76 20.89 -24.36
CA ALA A 32 17.54 22.13 -24.48
C ALA A 32 16.70 23.42 -24.28
N SER A 33 15.41 23.43 -24.64
CA SER A 33 14.54 24.59 -24.46
C SER A 33 13.91 24.70 -23.08
N ARG A 34 13.97 23.64 -22.24
CA ARG A 34 13.34 23.58 -20.90
C ARG A 34 14.26 24.01 -19.76
N ALA A 35 15.57 23.96 -19.93
CA ALA A 35 16.54 24.47 -18.94
C ALA A 35 16.28 25.95 -18.57
N VAL A 36 15.65 26.71 -19.47
CA VAL A 36 15.30 28.13 -19.27
C VAL A 36 14.08 28.33 -18.35
N ALA A 37 13.26 27.31 -18.11
CA ALA A 37 11.97 27.46 -17.41
C ALA A 37 11.96 27.01 -15.93
N GLY A 38 13.11 26.74 -15.32
CA GLY A 38 13.18 26.38 -13.87
C GLY A 38 12.61 25.00 -13.49
N ASN A 39 12.19 24.20 -14.46
CA ASN A 39 11.69 22.84 -14.23
C ASN A 39 12.81 21.83 -14.45
N VAL A 40 13.38 21.32 -13.36
CA VAL A 40 14.38 20.25 -13.37
C VAL A 40 13.70 18.90 -13.41
N TYR A 41 14.00 18.10 -14.43
CA TYR A 41 13.49 16.74 -14.60
C TYR A 41 14.62 15.71 -14.47
N PHE A 42 14.28 14.48 -14.06
CA PHE A 42 15.27 13.40 -14.00
C PHE A 42 15.85 13.07 -15.42
N ALA A 43 15.03 13.24 -16.45
CA ALA A 43 15.47 13.06 -17.84
C ALA A 43 16.62 13.99 -18.25
N ASP A 44 16.61 15.24 -17.78
CA ASP A 44 17.67 16.21 -18.09
C ASP A 44 19.01 15.78 -17.45
N LEU A 45 18.93 15.27 -16.20
CA LEU A 45 20.09 14.73 -15.50
C LEU A 45 20.66 13.48 -16.19
N VAL A 46 19.76 12.57 -16.64
CA VAL A 46 20.14 11.34 -17.36
C VAL A 46 20.82 11.69 -18.69
N HIS A 47 20.30 12.68 -19.41
CA HIS A 47 20.87 13.16 -20.67
C HIS A 47 22.28 13.73 -20.47
N ALA A 48 22.45 14.65 -19.53
CA ALA A 48 23.75 15.25 -19.23
C ALA A 48 24.80 14.19 -18.77
N HIS A 49 24.35 13.21 -17.96
CA HIS A 49 25.19 12.08 -17.55
C HIS A 49 25.64 11.24 -18.75
N PHE A 50 24.72 10.90 -19.64
CA PHE A 50 24.99 10.07 -20.80
C PHE A 50 25.97 10.77 -21.75
N GLU A 51 25.77 12.05 -22.08
CA GLU A 51 26.67 12.83 -22.97
C GLU A 51 28.08 12.96 -22.41
N TRP A 52 28.18 13.27 -21.10
CA TRP A 52 29.47 13.28 -20.43
C TRP A 52 30.18 11.93 -20.51
N ARG A 53 29.49 10.83 -20.22
CA ARG A 53 30.07 9.48 -20.25
C ARG A 53 30.50 9.07 -21.64
N GLN A 54 29.68 9.35 -22.66
CA GLN A 54 30.00 9.05 -24.04
C GLN A 54 31.25 9.83 -24.51
N ALA A 55 31.35 11.11 -24.19
CA ALA A 55 32.52 11.90 -24.50
C ALA A 55 33.82 11.34 -23.87
N VAL A 56 33.71 10.84 -22.61
CA VAL A 56 34.86 10.18 -21.95
C VAL A 56 35.23 8.86 -22.62
N GLU A 57 34.24 8.05 -23.05
CA GLU A 57 34.49 6.79 -23.78
C GLU A 57 35.12 7.02 -25.15
N ASP A 58 34.68 8.07 -25.86
CA ASP A 58 35.17 8.46 -27.18
C ASP A 58 36.49 9.27 -27.13
N HIS A 59 37.09 9.45 -25.93
CA HIS A 59 38.31 10.24 -25.70
C HIS A 59 38.21 11.70 -26.18
N LEU A 60 36.99 12.28 -26.15
CA LEU A 60 36.72 13.68 -26.49
C LEU A 60 36.92 14.61 -25.29
N PRO A 61 37.10 15.93 -25.49
CA PRO A 61 37.15 16.89 -24.37
C PRO A 61 35.83 16.87 -23.61
N ALA A 62 35.88 16.42 -22.34
CA ALA A 62 34.68 16.16 -21.55
C ALA A 62 34.46 17.16 -20.39
N ASP A 63 35.31 18.17 -20.23
CA ASP A 63 35.29 19.08 -19.08
C ASP A 63 34.02 19.93 -19.03
N GLU A 64 33.58 20.45 -20.18
CA GLU A 64 32.32 21.22 -20.26
C GLU A 64 31.09 20.36 -19.96
N LEU A 65 31.01 19.16 -20.54
CA LEU A 65 29.92 18.22 -20.31
C LEU A 65 29.90 17.73 -18.86
N LYS A 66 31.05 17.56 -18.23
CA LYS A 66 31.19 17.26 -16.81
C LYS A 66 30.64 18.39 -15.94
N ALA A 67 30.92 19.63 -16.30
CA ALA A 67 30.38 20.78 -15.57
C ALA A 67 28.84 20.89 -15.74
N GLU A 68 28.33 20.60 -16.94
CA GLU A 68 26.87 20.56 -17.19
C GLU A 68 26.17 19.47 -16.35
N TYR A 69 26.72 18.25 -16.36
CA TYR A 69 26.25 17.17 -15.51
C TYR A 69 26.28 17.56 -14.02
N ALA A 70 27.36 18.15 -13.53
CA ALA A 70 27.48 18.59 -12.14
C ALA A 70 26.41 19.64 -11.77
N ASN A 71 26.17 20.60 -12.67
CA ASN A 71 25.12 21.61 -12.49
C ASN A 71 23.72 20.98 -12.48
N ALA A 72 23.42 20.07 -13.41
CA ALA A 72 22.14 19.34 -13.46
C ALA A 72 21.94 18.51 -12.19
N LEU A 73 22.98 17.86 -11.67
CA LEU A 73 22.94 17.08 -10.43
C LEU A 73 22.61 17.97 -9.22
N VAL A 74 23.29 19.12 -9.10
CA VAL A 74 23.02 20.06 -7.99
C VAL A 74 21.58 20.57 -8.03
N GLN A 75 21.08 20.94 -9.21
CA GLN A 75 19.70 21.40 -9.38
C GLN A 75 18.68 20.29 -9.05
N PHE A 76 18.94 19.08 -9.51
CA PHE A 76 18.09 17.93 -9.25
C PHE A 76 18.05 17.58 -7.76
N GLN A 77 19.21 17.53 -7.09
CA GLN A 77 19.29 17.27 -5.66
C GLN A 77 18.66 18.39 -4.81
N ALA A 78 18.77 19.65 -5.21
CA ALA A 78 18.08 20.75 -4.54
C ALA A 78 16.57 20.60 -4.56
N LYS A 79 16.02 20.08 -5.65
CA LYS A 79 14.57 19.87 -5.82
C LYS A 79 14.08 18.59 -5.14
N TYR A 80 14.75 17.45 -5.38
CA TYR A 80 14.27 16.12 -5.00
C TYR A 80 14.99 15.50 -3.80
N GLY A 81 16.13 16.06 -3.38
CA GLY A 81 16.99 15.54 -2.32
C GLY A 81 18.18 14.76 -2.85
N GLU A 82 18.94 14.16 -1.94
CA GLU A 82 20.12 13.36 -2.27
C GLU A 82 19.71 12.06 -2.99
N ILE A 83 20.51 11.65 -3.99
CA ILE A 83 20.37 10.35 -4.63
C ILE A 83 20.94 9.30 -3.65
N VAL A 84 20.09 8.40 -3.17
CA VAL A 84 20.45 7.35 -2.20
C VAL A 84 20.88 6.07 -2.91
N ASP A 85 20.25 5.81 -4.07
CA ASP A 85 20.52 4.64 -4.90
C ASP A 85 20.23 4.99 -6.35
N ALA A 86 21.05 4.51 -7.29
CA ALA A 86 20.85 4.76 -8.71
C ALA A 86 21.55 3.70 -9.57
N TYR A 87 20.93 3.42 -10.72
CA TYR A 87 21.54 2.67 -11.81
C TYR A 87 21.50 3.51 -13.08
N TRP A 88 22.65 3.64 -13.75
CA TRP A 88 22.84 4.40 -15.00
C TRP A 88 23.24 3.43 -16.09
N CYS A 89 22.51 3.41 -17.20
CA CYS A 89 22.90 2.63 -18.36
C CYS A 89 24.14 3.26 -19.01
N LEU A 90 25.04 2.39 -19.51
CA LEU A 90 26.28 2.83 -20.14
C LEU A 90 26.07 3.28 -21.58
N HIS A 91 25.23 2.56 -22.33
CA HIS A 91 25.07 2.75 -23.78
C HIS A 91 23.68 3.27 -24.17
N GLU A 92 22.81 3.53 -23.20
CA GLU A 92 21.44 4.00 -23.42
C GLU A 92 21.12 5.19 -22.52
N ARG A 93 20.31 6.12 -22.99
CA ARG A 93 19.81 7.26 -22.19
C ARG A 93 18.75 6.80 -21.19
N SER A 94 19.11 5.84 -20.39
CA SER A 94 18.20 5.21 -19.44
C SER A 94 18.83 5.14 -18.05
N ALA A 95 18.04 5.44 -17.03
CA ALA A 95 18.47 5.35 -15.65
C ALA A 95 17.29 5.19 -14.70
N VAL A 96 17.59 4.71 -13.50
CA VAL A 96 16.69 4.70 -12.36
C VAL A 96 17.40 5.29 -11.17
N ALA A 97 16.69 6.06 -10.35
CA ALA A 97 17.23 6.63 -9.13
C ALA A 97 16.18 6.69 -8.01
N LEU A 98 16.66 6.57 -6.79
CA LEU A 98 15.92 6.80 -5.57
C LEU A 98 16.47 8.03 -4.87
N THR A 99 15.61 9.01 -4.57
CA THR A 99 16.02 10.23 -3.87
C THR A 99 15.41 10.32 -2.50
N GLU A 100 16.16 10.90 -1.55
CA GLU A 100 15.69 11.17 -0.19
C GLU A 100 15.88 12.65 0.14
N LYS A 101 14.77 13.36 0.40
CA LYS A 101 14.80 14.76 0.82
C LYS A 101 14.44 14.88 2.30
N ARG A 102 15.42 15.25 3.12
CA ARG A 102 15.21 15.54 4.54
C ARG A 102 14.58 16.92 4.70
N GLN A 103 13.41 17.00 5.32
CA GLN A 103 12.77 18.28 5.64
C GLN A 103 13.36 18.81 6.94
N ARG A 104 14.20 19.85 6.84
CA ARG A 104 14.97 20.44 7.95
C ARG A 104 14.14 21.13 9.06
N LYS A 105 12.84 21.38 8.86
CA LYS A 105 12.08 22.31 9.71
C LYS A 105 11.33 21.69 10.89
N LEU A 106 11.19 20.37 10.99
CA LEU A 106 10.52 19.74 12.13
C LEU A 106 11.08 18.33 12.34
N LEU A 107 11.56 18.05 13.55
CA LEU A 107 12.13 16.74 13.94
C LEU A 107 11.20 15.53 13.68
N TRP A 108 9.92 15.78 13.45
CA TRP A 108 8.86 14.76 13.28
C TRP A 108 8.45 14.52 11.82
N LEU A 109 8.94 15.33 10.86
CA LEU A 109 8.60 15.14 9.46
C LEU A 109 9.49 14.05 8.84
N LYS A 110 8.85 12.98 8.39
CA LYS A 110 9.50 11.86 7.71
C LYS A 110 10.17 12.32 6.42
N PRO A 111 11.35 11.78 6.06
CA PRO A 111 12.00 12.12 4.81
C PRO A 111 11.08 11.78 3.62
N ARG A 112 11.08 12.65 2.62
CA ARG A 112 10.35 12.43 1.38
C ARG A 112 11.24 11.59 0.47
N ILE A 113 10.83 10.34 0.22
CA ILE A 113 11.53 9.41 -0.68
C ILE A 113 10.76 9.37 -1.99
N GLN A 114 11.47 9.45 -3.13
CA GLN A 114 10.88 9.43 -4.46
C GLN A 114 11.67 8.50 -5.38
N PHE A 115 10.94 7.73 -6.17
CA PHE A 115 11.45 6.87 -7.23
C PHE A 115 11.39 7.62 -8.55
N HIS A 116 12.49 7.59 -9.32
CA HIS A 116 12.63 8.22 -10.62
C HIS A 116 13.14 7.20 -11.63
N ARG A 117 12.57 7.18 -12.81
CA ARG A 117 13.00 6.35 -13.92
C ARG A 117 12.86 7.07 -15.26
N VAL A 118 13.84 6.88 -16.11
CA VAL A 118 13.81 7.28 -17.52
C VAL A 118 14.28 6.11 -18.36
N THR A 119 13.53 5.80 -19.41
CA THR A 119 13.89 4.77 -20.39
C THR A 119 13.49 5.24 -21.77
N ASP A 120 14.46 5.30 -22.68
CA ASP A 120 14.27 5.88 -24.02
C ASP A 120 13.89 4.83 -25.08
N TRP A 121 14.21 3.55 -24.86
CA TRP A 121 14.19 2.50 -25.89
C TRP A 121 13.34 1.26 -25.54
N ALA A 122 12.92 1.11 -24.30
CA ALA A 122 12.43 -0.15 -23.74
C ALA A 122 11.16 -0.73 -24.40
N THR A 123 10.46 0.04 -25.22
CA THR A 123 9.13 -0.36 -25.72
C THR A 123 9.16 -1.12 -27.06
N ARG A 124 10.20 -0.97 -27.88
CA ARG A 124 10.22 -1.59 -29.23
C ARG A 124 10.97 -2.92 -29.28
N ASP A 125 12.18 -2.95 -28.71
CA ASP A 125 13.11 -4.03 -28.96
C ASP A 125 13.06 -5.16 -27.91
N LYS A 126 12.55 -4.89 -26.70
CA LYS A 126 12.54 -5.85 -25.59
C LYS A 126 11.25 -5.74 -24.76
N PRO A 127 10.11 -6.25 -25.27
CA PRO A 127 8.79 -6.08 -24.63
C PRO A 127 8.71 -6.67 -23.22
N GLU A 128 9.46 -7.74 -22.93
CA GLU A 128 9.47 -8.37 -21.59
C GLU A 128 10.16 -7.48 -20.55
N ILE A 129 11.26 -6.82 -20.92
CA ILE A 129 11.95 -5.86 -20.04
C ILE A 129 11.04 -4.64 -19.82
N ALA A 130 10.40 -4.15 -20.90
CA ALA A 130 9.44 -3.05 -20.80
C ALA A 130 8.29 -3.37 -19.83
N ALA A 131 7.70 -4.58 -19.93
CA ALA A 131 6.65 -5.04 -19.03
C ALA A 131 7.14 -5.09 -17.57
N GLY A 132 8.35 -5.61 -17.33
CA GLY A 132 8.97 -5.62 -16.00
C GLY A 132 9.19 -4.22 -15.43
N LEU A 133 9.66 -3.28 -16.26
CA LEU A 133 9.86 -1.88 -15.86
C LEU A 133 8.53 -1.17 -15.56
N HIS A 134 7.47 -1.43 -16.34
CA HIS A 134 6.13 -0.92 -16.03
C HIS A 134 5.60 -1.47 -14.70
N LYS A 135 5.89 -2.74 -14.39
CA LYS A 135 5.54 -3.31 -13.10
C LYS A 135 6.32 -2.65 -11.95
N CYS A 136 7.59 -2.30 -12.16
CA CYS A 136 8.37 -1.52 -11.19
C CYS A 136 7.74 -0.13 -10.95
N ASP A 137 7.29 0.55 -12.01
CA ASP A 137 6.60 1.84 -11.87
C ASP A 137 5.31 1.70 -11.07
N GLU A 138 4.49 0.70 -11.39
CA GLU A 138 3.25 0.41 -10.67
C GLU A 138 3.52 0.19 -9.18
N LEU A 139 4.47 -0.70 -8.86
CA LEU A 139 4.86 -0.98 -7.48
C LEU A 139 5.45 0.26 -6.78
N GLY A 140 6.25 1.05 -7.47
CA GLY A 140 6.79 2.32 -6.97
C GLY A 140 5.69 3.31 -6.61
N ILE A 141 4.70 3.50 -7.48
CA ILE A 141 3.56 4.37 -7.24
C ILE A 141 2.74 3.86 -6.05
N ARG A 142 2.40 2.57 -6.02
CA ARG A 142 1.66 1.96 -4.91
C ARG A 142 2.42 2.11 -3.59
N ALA A 143 3.74 1.82 -3.57
CA ALA A 143 4.56 1.95 -2.37
C ALA A 143 4.63 3.41 -1.87
N MET A 144 4.68 4.39 -2.80
CA MET A 144 4.67 5.81 -2.43
C MET A 144 3.37 6.25 -1.77
N HIS A 145 2.23 5.72 -2.19
CA HIS A 145 0.91 6.13 -1.70
C HIS A 145 0.42 5.32 -0.49
N VAL A 146 0.69 4.02 -0.47
CA VAL A 146 0.18 3.12 0.56
C VAL A 146 1.12 3.02 1.74
N LEU A 147 2.44 2.87 1.51
CA LEU A 147 3.40 2.59 2.57
C LEU A 147 3.94 3.85 3.24
N TRP A 148 4.32 3.71 4.51
CA TRP A 148 5.01 4.75 5.26
C TRP A 148 6.25 4.23 6.01
N GLY A 149 7.13 5.17 6.39
CA GLY A 149 8.30 4.88 7.24
C GLY A 149 9.30 3.94 6.59
N MET A 150 9.83 3.01 7.38
CA MET A 150 10.87 2.07 6.95
C MET A 150 10.39 1.10 5.87
N ARG A 151 9.14 0.63 5.96
CA ARG A 151 8.54 -0.27 4.97
C ARG A 151 8.51 0.37 3.57
N LYS A 152 8.11 1.65 3.49
CA LYS A 152 8.15 2.43 2.25
C LYS A 152 9.56 2.50 1.67
N ARG A 153 10.55 2.80 2.52
CA ARG A 153 11.95 2.91 2.10
C ARG A 153 12.47 1.60 1.51
N ILE A 154 12.26 0.48 2.22
CA ILE A 154 12.71 -0.84 1.77
C ILE A 154 12.01 -1.22 0.46
N ALA A 155 10.68 -1.07 0.36
CA ALA A 155 9.94 -1.36 -0.87
C ALA A 155 10.48 -0.58 -2.06
N LEU A 156 10.71 0.74 -1.91
CA LEU A 156 11.25 1.57 -2.99
C LEU A 156 12.70 1.23 -3.34
N GLN A 157 13.54 0.84 -2.37
CA GLN A 157 14.88 0.33 -2.65
C GLN A 157 14.84 -0.97 -3.46
N MET A 158 13.96 -1.91 -3.09
CA MET A 158 13.77 -3.15 -3.84
C MET A 158 13.25 -2.90 -5.27
N VAL A 159 12.31 -1.95 -5.43
CA VAL A 159 11.82 -1.52 -6.75
C VAL A 159 12.96 -0.92 -7.58
N THR A 160 13.78 -0.02 -6.99
CA THR A 160 14.93 0.60 -7.66
C THR A 160 15.95 -0.45 -8.09
N ALA A 161 16.30 -1.38 -7.20
CA ALA A 161 17.21 -2.47 -7.51
C ALA A 161 16.65 -3.38 -8.62
N SER A 162 15.36 -3.75 -8.56
CA SER A 162 14.72 -4.57 -9.61
C SER A 162 14.72 -3.85 -10.96
N ALA A 163 14.40 -2.56 -10.98
CA ALA A 163 14.45 -1.75 -12.20
C ALA A 163 15.88 -1.61 -12.75
N GLY A 164 16.87 -1.38 -11.88
CA GLY A 164 18.29 -1.33 -12.26
C GLY A 164 18.78 -2.64 -12.87
N HIS A 165 18.40 -3.77 -12.27
CA HIS A 165 18.72 -5.09 -12.82
C HIS A 165 18.05 -5.37 -14.17
N LEU A 166 16.81 -4.93 -14.39
CA LEU A 166 16.14 -5.04 -15.68
C LEU A 166 16.83 -4.14 -16.73
N LEU A 167 17.22 -2.92 -16.35
CA LEU A 167 17.98 -2.02 -17.22
C LEU A 167 19.35 -2.58 -17.58
N SER A 168 20.03 -3.28 -16.66
CA SER A 168 21.34 -3.90 -16.96
C SER A 168 21.29 -5.00 -18.01
N LEU A 169 20.13 -5.69 -18.17
CA LEU A 169 19.92 -6.67 -19.25
C LEU A 169 19.76 -6.01 -20.63
N ALA A 170 19.43 -4.76 -20.63
CA ALA A 170 19.19 -4.00 -21.83
C ALA A 170 20.46 -3.44 -22.43
N ASP A 171 21.53 -3.33 -21.65
CA ASP A 171 22.80 -2.74 -22.03
C ASP A 171 23.54 -3.64 -23.07
N PRO A 172 23.76 -3.22 -24.34
CA PRO A 172 23.97 -4.11 -25.47
C PRO A 172 25.43 -4.58 -25.67
N LYS A 173 26.20 -4.86 -24.64
CA LYS A 173 27.59 -5.34 -24.82
C LYS A 173 27.75 -6.82 -25.19
N ILE A 174 26.67 -7.62 -25.30
CA ILE A 174 26.77 -9.06 -25.54
C ILE A 174 26.07 -9.42 -26.86
N THR A 175 26.86 -9.57 -27.92
CA THR A 175 26.39 -9.84 -29.30
C THR A 175 26.41 -11.30 -29.73
N ASP A 176 26.84 -12.27 -28.91
CA ASP A 176 27.00 -13.66 -29.29
C ASP A 176 25.78 -14.55 -28.95
N ALA A 177 25.57 -15.62 -29.76
CA ALA A 177 24.46 -16.55 -29.58
C ALA A 177 24.45 -17.26 -28.20
N GLN A 178 25.62 -17.48 -27.58
CA GLN A 178 25.75 -17.97 -26.21
C GLN A 178 25.21 -16.97 -25.18
N ALA A 179 25.27 -15.71 -25.53
CA ALA A 179 24.72 -14.64 -24.70
C ALA A 179 23.18 -14.63 -24.65
N ALA A 180 22.48 -15.19 -25.63
CA ALA A 180 21.03 -15.27 -25.63
C ALA A 180 20.53 -16.24 -24.53
N ASP A 181 21.12 -17.42 -24.41
CA ASP A 181 20.75 -18.40 -23.36
C ASP A 181 21.07 -17.88 -21.95
N ILE A 182 22.22 -17.20 -21.80
CA ILE A 182 22.57 -16.55 -20.52
C ILE A 182 21.59 -15.44 -20.20
N ARG A 183 21.19 -14.64 -21.20
CA ARG A 183 20.25 -13.53 -21.03
C ARG A 183 18.86 -14.03 -20.62
N ASP A 184 18.38 -15.14 -21.19
CA ASP A 184 17.07 -15.69 -20.85
C ASP A 184 17.06 -16.24 -19.41
N ARG A 185 18.12 -16.93 -18.99
CA ARG A 185 18.28 -17.38 -17.59
C ARG A 185 18.37 -16.20 -16.59
N GLU A 186 19.12 -15.16 -16.96
CA GLU A 186 19.20 -13.96 -16.16
C GLU A 186 17.86 -13.23 -16.10
N LEU A 187 17.11 -13.18 -17.19
CA LEU A 187 15.78 -12.56 -17.23
C LEU A 187 14.81 -13.28 -16.28
N ASP A 188 14.83 -14.62 -16.25
CA ASP A 188 14.00 -15.40 -15.32
C ASP A 188 14.40 -15.17 -13.86
N ALA A 189 15.70 -15.11 -13.57
CA ALA A 189 16.18 -14.75 -12.24
C ALA A 189 15.71 -13.36 -11.79
N LYS A 190 15.71 -12.38 -12.72
CA LYS A 190 15.28 -11.00 -12.47
C LYS A 190 13.76 -10.85 -12.39
N LYS A 191 13.00 -11.66 -13.13
CA LYS A 191 11.55 -11.82 -12.91
C LYS A 191 11.26 -12.36 -11.50
N GLY A 192 12.06 -13.31 -11.03
CA GLY A 192 11.99 -13.80 -9.65
C GLY A 192 12.29 -12.73 -8.60
N MET A 193 13.22 -11.80 -8.87
CA MET A 193 13.50 -10.66 -8.00
C MET A 193 12.32 -9.67 -7.96
N LEU A 194 11.73 -9.38 -9.12
CA LEU A 194 10.55 -8.51 -9.20
C LEU A 194 9.35 -9.12 -8.45
N LYS A 195 9.14 -10.44 -8.56
CA LYS A 195 8.11 -11.15 -7.80
C LYS A 195 8.34 -11.02 -6.28
N ARG A 196 9.58 -11.20 -5.81
CA ARG A 196 9.93 -10.99 -4.38
C ARG A 196 9.65 -9.56 -3.93
N THR A 197 9.89 -8.57 -4.80
CA THR A 197 9.58 -7.16 -4.52
C THR A 197 8.08 -6.94 -4.38
N GLU A 198 7.28 -7.56 -5.24
CA GLU A 198 5.81 -7.54 -5.17
C GLU A 198 5.30 -8.23 -3.90
N ASP A 199 5.82 -9.42 -3.57
CA ASP A 199 5.46 -10.16 -2.37
C ASP A 199 5.77 -9.33 -1.11
N TYR A 200 6.97 -8.72 -1.05
CA TYR A 200 7.33 -7.81 0.04
C TYR A 200 6.38 -6.62 0.16
N TYR A 201 6.02 -6.01 -0.99
CA TYR A 201 5.06 -4.91 -1.01
C TYR A 201 3.70 -5.35 -0.43
N CYS A 202 3.17 -6.49 -0.89
CA CYS A 202 1.90 -7.04 -0.42
C CYS A 202 1.92 -7.31 1.09
N ASP A 203 2.97 -7.96 1.59
CA ASP A 203 3.14 -8.25 3.02
C ASP A 203 3.27 -6.97 3.85
N ALA A 204 4.04 -5.99 3.36
CA ALA A 204 4.23 -4.70 4.03
C ALA A 204 2.93 -3.89 4.07
N ALA A 205 2.17 -3.87 2.98
CA ALA A 205 0.90 -3.15 2.86
C ALA A 205 -0.19 -3.79 3.73
N ASN A 206 -0.30 -5.13 3.71
CA ASN A 206 -1.23 -5.86 4.57
C ASN A 206 -0.91 -5.64 6.06
N GLY A 207 0.36 -5.80 6.47
CA GLY A 207 0.76 -5.56 7.85
C GLY A 207 0.56 -4.10 8.29
N GLN A 208 0.61 -3.14 7.37
CA GLN A 208 0.31 -1.75 7.66
C GLN A 208 -1.19 -1.50 7.81
N ALA A 209 -2.02 -2.08 6.93
CA ALA A 209 -3.47 -2.01 7.03
C ALA A 209 -3.98 -2.62 8.34
N GLN A 210 -3.39 -3.76 8.77
CA GLN A 210 -3.68 -4.37 10.07
C GLN A 210 -3.35 -3.42 11.23
N MET A 211 -2.19 -2.74 11.21
CA MET A 211 -1.84 -1.77 12.27
C MET A 211 -2.85 -0.61 12.32
N ILE A 212 -3.26 -0.08 11.17
CA ILE A 212 -4.27 0.99 11.10
C ILE A 212 -5.60 0.52 11.67
N TYR A 213 -6.00 -0.69 11.31
CA TYR A 213 -7.22 -1.32 11.80
C TYR A 213 -7.21 -1.45 13.33
N PHE A 214 -6.10 -1.97 13.91
CA PHE A 214 -5.96 -2.07 15.36
C PHE A 214 -5.95 -0.71 16.04
N PHE A 215 -5.33 0.29 15.43
CA PHE A 215 -5.30 1.64 15.95
C PHE A 215 -6.71 2.26 16.00
N GLY A 216 -7.49 2.10 14.92
CA GLY A 216 -8.91 2.52 14.90
C GLY A 216 -9.75 1.81 15.97
N MET A 217 -9.55 0.50 16.10
CA MET A 217 -10.23 -0.31 17.11
C MET A 217 -9.88 0.13 18.53
N ALA A 218 -8.59 0.39 18.84
CA ALA A 218 -8.15 0.82 20.16
C ALA A 218 -8.69 2.21 20.53
N ILE A 219 -8.69 3.16 19.58
CA ILE A 219 -9.23 4.50 19.82
C ILE A 219 -10.72 4.45 20.17
N VAL A 220 -11.51 3.72 19.37
CA VAL A 220 -12.97 3.64 19.62
C VAL A 220 -13.26 2.88 20.91
N ALA A 221 -12.52 1.80 21.20
CA ALA A 221 -12.68 1.08 22.47
C ALA A 221 -12.34 1.96 23.68
N MET A 222 -11.26 2.76 23.60
CA MET A 222 -10.94 3.73 24.66
C MET A 222 -12.00 4.81 24.79
N ALA A 223 -12.56 5.29 23.69
CA ALA A 223 -13.65 6.27 23.72
C ALA A 223 -14.91 5.72 24.37
N ILE A 224 -15.29 4.47 24.03
CA ILE A 224 -16.42 3.77 24.67
C ILE A 224 -16.12 3.57 26.16
N GLY A 225 -14.89 3.17 26.52
CA GLY A 225 -14.46 3.00 27.91
C GLY A 225 -14.55 4.30 28.71
N ALA A 226 -14.00 5.38 28.17
CA ALA A 226 -14.05 6.70 28.81
C ALA A 226 -15.51 7.20 28.95
N PHE A 227 -16.31 7.04 27.91
CA PHE A 227 -17.73 7.41 27.94
C PHE A 227 -18.50 6.62 29.01
N ALA A 228 -18.36 5.29 29.05
CA ALA A 228 -19.06 4.44 30.00
C ALA A 228 -18.65 4.75 31.45
N LEU A 229 -17.35 5.05 31.68
CA LEU A 229 -16.82 5.38 32.99
C LEU A 229 -17.32 6.76 33.45
N LEU A 230 -17.27 7.78 32.61
CA LEU A 230 -17.76 9.11 32.91
C LEU A 230 -19.29 9.15 33.10
N ALA A 231 -20.00 8.47 32.19
CA ALA A 231 -21.46 8.37 32.29
C ALA A 231 -21.88 7.62 33.56
N GLY A 232 -21.22 6.51 33.92
CA GLY A 232 -21.49 5.77 35.16
C GLY A 232 -21.16 6.54 36.45
N LEU A 233 -20.32 7.59 36.38
CA LEU A 233 -20.02 8.48 37.51
C LEU A 233 -21.07 9.60 37.66
N ILE A 234 -21.71 10.00 36.57
CA ILE A 234 -22.59 11.19 36.54
C ILE A 234 -24.07 10.76 36.44
N ALA A 235 -24.36 9.67 35.75
CA ALA A 235 -25.72 9.22 35.52
C ALA A 235 -26.30 8.60 36.80
N ASN A 236 -27.51 9.03 37.08
CA ASN A 236 -28.37 8.41 38.11
C ASN A 236 -29.71 8.15 37.42
N VAL A 237 -29.75 7.07 36.61
CA VAL A 237 -30.94 6.78 35.82
C VAL A 237 -31.94 6.02 36.71
N PRO A 238 -33.13 6.59 36.99
CA PRO A 238 -34.11 5.93 37.83
C PRO A 238 -34.55 4.58 37.18
N ASN A 239 -34.57 3.53 37.99
CA ASN A 239 -34.98 2.16 37.63
C ASN A 239 -33.99 1.35 36.74
N ILE A 240 -32.79 1.81 36.52
CA ILE A 240 -31.76 1.04 35.82
C ILE A 240 -30.53 0.88 36.74
N ASP A 241 -29.99 -0.34 36.84
CA ASP A 241 -28.70 -0.53 37.49
C ASP A 241 -27.59 0.01 36.57
N ASP A 242 -27.18 1.26 36.82
CA ASP A 242 -26.17 1.98 36.03
C ASP A 242 -24.85 1.19 35.92
N ARG A 243 -24.46 0.45 36.94
CA ARG A 243 -23.26 -0.37 36.94
C ARG A 243 -23.35 -1.53 35.97
N ALA A 244 -24.48 -2.24 35.96
CA ALA A 244 -24.70 -3.36 35.05
C ALA A 244 -24.86 -2.88 33.60
N PHE A 245 -25.54 -1.75 33.39
CA PHE A 245 -25.72 -1.13 32.09
C PHE A 245 -24.39 -0.75 31.43
N PHE A 246 -23.59 0.09 32.11
CA PHE A 246 -22.28 0.51 31.56
C PHE A 246 -21.30 -0.64 31.57
N GLY A 247 -21.36 -1.54 32.51
CA GLY A 247 -20.58 -2.77 32.55
C GLY A 247 -20.81 -3.66 31.32
N ALA A 248 -22.07 -3.83 30.90
CA ALA A 248 -22.43 -4.62 29.73
C ALA A 248 -21.90 -4.01 28.44
N ILE A 249 -21.94 -2.68 28.29
CA ILE A 249 -21.33 -1.95 27.14
C ILE A 249 -19.82 -2.22 27.08
N LEU A 250 -19.13 -2.10 28.20
CA LEU A 250 -17.68 -2.34 28.28
C LEU A 250 -17.35 -3.80 27.98
N ALA A 251 -18.06 -4.74 28.60
CA ALA A 251 -17.81 -6.16 28.43
C ALA A 251 -18.04 -6.60 26.98
N GLY A 252 -19.10 -6.13 26.33
CA GLY A 252 -19.38 -6.39 24.92
C GLY A 252 -18.31 -5.84 24.02
N SER A 253 -17.85 -4.59 24.25
CA SER A 253 -16.75 -3.97 23.51
C SER A 253 -15.45 -4.77 23.67
N LEU A 254 -15.09 -5.20 24.87
CA LEU A 254 -13.91 -6.04 25.14
C LEU A 254 -14.02 -7.42 24.49
N GLY A 255 -15.21 -8.05 24.50
CA GLY A 255 -15.44 -9.30 23.82
C GLY A 255 -15.16 -9.22 22.32
N ALA A 256 -15.59 -8.13 21.67
CA ALA A 256 -15.29 -7.88 20.26
C ALA A 256 -13.78 -7.69 20.00
N LEU A 257 -13.06 -7.00 20.87
CA LEU A 257 -11.59 -6.86 20.80
C LEU A 257 -10.90 -8.23 20.86
N VAL A 258 -11.23 -9.06 21.85
CA VAL A 258 -10.63 -10.39 22.01
C VAL A 258 -10.93 -11.27 20.81
N SER A 259 -12.15 -11.19 20.25
CA SER A 259 -12.53 -11.93 19.03
C SER A 259 -11.64 -11.59 17.84
N VAL A 260 -11.28 -10.31 17.65
CA VAL A 260 -10.38 -9.88 16.56
C VAL A 260 -8.95 -10.36 16.82
N VAL A 261 -8.44 -10.21 18.04
CA VAL A 261 -7.07 -10.66 18.39
C VAL A 261 -6.93 -12.17 18.18
N ALA A 262 -7.91 -12.96 18.60
CA ALA A 262 -7.93 -14.41 18.39
C ALA A 262 -7.86 -14.79 16.90
N ARG A 263 -8.52 -14.00 16.03
CA ARG A 263 -8.52 -14.23 14.58
C ARG A 263 -7.20 -13.89 13.92
N VAL A 264 -6.58 -12.78 14.32
CA VAL A 264 -5.26 -12.40 13.83
C VAL A 264 -4.25 -13.48 14.19
N ASN A 265 -4.32 -13.99 15.42
CA ASN A 265 -3.40 -15.04 15.87
C ASN A 265 -3.62 -16.38 15.11
N SER A 266 -4.81 -16.60 14.57
CA SER A 266 -5.12 -17.79 13.75
C SER A 266 -4.75 -17.64 12.26
N GLY A 267 -4.16 -16.53 11.85
CA GLY A 267 -3.76 -16.26 10.45
C GLY A 267 -4.92 -16.10 9.46
N ARG A 268 -6.16 -15.92 9.96
CA ARG A 268 -7.39 -15.81 9.15
C ARG A 268 -7.83 -14.36 8.93
N PHE A 269 -6.92 -13.42 9.04
CA PHE A 269 -7.23 -12.00 8.97
C PHE A 269 -6.62 -11.37 7.72
N ASP A 270 -7.38 -11.37 6.62
CA ASP A 270 -7.04 -10.67 5.39
C ASP A 270 -7.80 -9.35 5.31
N LEU A 271 -7.09 -8.27 5.04
CA LEU A 271 -7.64 -6.95 4.77
C LEU A 271 -7.28 -6.51 3.35
N GLU A 272 -8.21 -5.85 2.67
CA GLU A 272 -7.88 -5.10 1.46
C GLU A 272 -6.98 -3.93 1.84
N TYR A 273 -5.74 -3.95 1.36
CA TYR A 273 -4.70 -2.99 1.73
C TYR A 273 -4.53 -1.83 0.74
N ASP A 274 -5.11 -1.92 -0.46
CA ASP A 274 -4.99 -0.86 -1.49
C ASP A 274 -5.95 0.34 -1.28
N VAL A 275 -6.73 0.36 -0.19
CA VAL A 275 -7.85 1.31 0.04
C VAL A 275 -7.47 2.53 0.88
N GLY A 276 -6.18 2.73 1.15
CA GLY A 276 -5.68 3.86 1.95
C GLY A 276 -5.92 3.74 3.46
N PHE A 277 -5.63 4.83 4.21
CA PHE A 277 -5.69 4.85 5.68
C PHE A 277 -7.11 4.78 6.24
N THR A 278 -8.04 5.46 5.61
CA THR A 278 -9.38 5.74 6.18
C THR A 278 -10.22 4.48 6.34
N TYR A 279 -10.22 3.62 5.33
CA TYR A 279 -11.07 2.42 5.33
C TYR A 279 -10.70 1.40 6.43
N PRO A 280 -9.43 0.94 6.59
CA PRO A 280 -9.08 0.05 7.68
C PRO A 280 -9.31 0.66 9.06
N PHE A 281 -9.10 1.97 9.22
CA PHE A 281 -9.34 2.67 10.47
C PHE A 281 -10.81 2.63 10.90
N PHE A 282 -11.74 2.99 10.02
CA PHE A 282 -13.17 2.93 10.30
C PHE A 282 -13.65 1.50 10.52
N LEU A 283 -13.19 0.56 9.70
CA LEU A 283 -13.56 -0.84 9.83
C LEU A 283 -13.10 -1.41 11.18
N GLY A 284 -11.91 -0.99 11.65
CA GLY A 284 -11.43 -1.33 12.99
C GLY A 284 -12.30 -0.75 14.09
N GLY A 285 -12.67 0.54 13.98
CA GLY A 285 -13.49 1.23 14.97
C GLY A 285 -14.93 0.69 15.10
N LEU A 286 -15.50 0.18 14.02
CA LEU A 286 -16.84 -0.42 14.05
C LEU A 286 -16.92 -1.66 14.95
N ARG A 287 -15.83 -2.39 15.15
CA ARG A 287 -15.83 -3.63 15.92
C ARG A 287 -16.21 -3.44 17.40
N PRO A 288 -15.52 -2.59 18.17
CA PRO A 288 -15.88 -2.35 19.57
C PRO A 288 -17.27 -1.72 19.70
N LEU A 289 -17.69 -0.90 18.71
CA LEU A 289 -19.04 -0.33 18.70
C LEU A 289 -20.11 -1.40 18.56
N MET A 290 -19.94 -2.33 17.62
CA MET A 290 -20.86 -3.49 17.46
C MET A 290 -20.86 -4.35 18.73
N GLY A 291 -19.70 -4.60 19.33
CA GLY A 291 -19.63 -5.33 20.60
C GLY A 291 -20.39 -4.65 21.73
N ALA A 292 -20.27 -3.32 21.84
CA ALA A 292 -21.02 -2.53 22.82
C ALA A 292 -22.54 -2.62 22.62
N ILE A 293 -23.00 -2.56 21.36
CA ILE A 293 -24.42 -2.70 20.99
C ILE A 293 -24.94 -4.10 21.38
N PHE A 294 -24.18 -5.17 21.11
CA PHE A 294 -24.56 -6.51 21.51
C PHE A 294 -24.56 -6.69 23.02
N GLY A 295 -23.59 -6.12 23.74
CA GLY A 295 -23.59 -6.10 25.20
C GLY A 295 -24.84 -5.43 25.78
N LEU A 296 -25.22 -4.28 25.19
CA LEU A 296 -26.41 -3.55 25.56
C LEU A 296 -27.71 -4.36 25.27
N ALA A 297 -27.77 -5.03 24.12
CA ALA A 297 -28.89 -5.89 23.77
C ALA A 297 -29.07 -7.04 24.79
N VAL A 298 -27.98 -7.65 25.25
CA VAL A 298 -28.02 -8.69 26.31
C VAL A 298 -28.50 -8.10 27.62
N PHE A 299 -28.03 -6.92 28.01
CA PHE A 299 -28.51 -6.23 29.21
C PHE A 299 -30.02 -6.05 29.17
N PHE A 300 -30.58 -5.49 28.10
CA PHE A 300 -32.04 -5.31 27.98
C PHE A 300 -32.83 -6.62 27.90
N ALA A 301 -32.26 -7.68 27.32
CA ALA A 301 -32.88 -8.98 27.27
C ALA A 301 -33.00 -9.62 28.66
N ILE A 302 -32.06 -9.35 29.55
CA ILE A 302 -32.09 -9.79 30.93
C ILE A 302 -33.03 -8.92 31.75
N ASP A 303 -32.91 -7.60 31.66
CA ASP A 303 -33.75 -6.63 32.38
C ASP A 303 -35.24 -6.77 32.04
N SER A 304 -35.58 -7.06 30.79
CA SER A 304 -36.93 -7.35 30.33
C SER A 304 -37.48 -8.73 30.71
N GLY A 305 -36.65 -9.60 31.32
CA GLY A 305 -37.04 -10.96 31.69
C GLY A 305 -37.12 -11.95 30.52
N LEU A 306 -36.69 -11.55 29.30
CA LEU A 306 -36.60 -12.43 28.13
C LEU A 306 -35.55 -13.52 28.31
N LEU A 307 -34.45 -13.20 28.99
CA LEU A 307 -33.39 -14.11 29.39
C LEU A 307 -33.38 -14.23 30.92
N THR A 308 -33.79 -15.37 31.44
CA THR A 308 -33.66 -15.66 32.86
C THR A 308 -32.33 -16.33 33.14
N ILE A 309 -31.45 -15.64 33.85
CA ILE A 309 -30.26 -16.27 34.42
C ILE A 309 -30.72 -17.11 35.62
N PRO A 310 -30.29 -18.39 35.72
CA PRO A 310 -30.56 -19.18 36.93
C PRO A 310 -30.09 -18.37 38.15
N LYS A 311 -31.00 -18.15 39.12
CA LYS A 311 -30.75 -17.31 40.29
C LYS A 311 -29.48 -17.72 41.02
N ILE A 312 -28.44 -16.97 40.78
CA ILE A 312 -27.23 -16.89 41.58
C ILE A 312 -27.41 -15.62 42.41
N SER A 313 -27.36 -15.71 43.72
CA SER A 313 -27.80 -14.66 44.64
C SER A 313 -26.93 -13.42 44.61
N GLY A 314 -27.49 -12.22 44.43
CA GLY A 314 -26.84 -10.93 44.77
C GLY A 314 -25.71 -10.47 43.86
N GLU A 315 -24.49 -10.50 44.34
CA GLU A 315 -23.27 -10.02 43.58
C GLU A 315 -22.99 -10.86 42.33
N ASP A 316 -23.49 -12.07 42.25
CA ASP A 316 -23.31 -12.99 41.12
C ASP A 316 -24.17 -12.62 39.89
N GLU A 317 -25.26 -11.86 40.05
CA GLU A 317 -26.10 -11.42 38.93
C GLU A 317 -25.38 -10.41 38.04
N PHE A 318 -24.65 -9.47 38.63
CA PHE A 318 -23.78 -8.52 37.91
C PHE A 318 -22.72 -9.27 37.11
N ALA A 319 -22.01 -10.23 37.71
CA ALA A 319 -21.01 -11.02 37.05
C ALA A 319 -21.60 -11.84 35.88
N GLY A 320 -22.80 -12.36 36.01
CA GLY A 320 -23.51 -13.06 34.94
C GLY A 320 -23.82 -12.16 33.73
N ILE A 321 -24.30 -10.95 33.96
CA ILE A 321 -24.60 -9.97 32.94
C ILE A 321 -23.29 -9.62 32.17
N ILE A 322 -22.21 -9.32 32.87
CA ILE A 322 -20.92 -8.99 32.31
C ILE A 322 -20.37 -10.13 31.44
N LEU A 323 -20.42 -11.36 31.93
CA LEU A 323 -19.97 -12.53 31.20
C LEU A 323 -20.78 -12.75 29.91
N LEU A 324 -22.12 -12.68 30.00
CA LEU A 324 -22.96 -12.85 28.81
C LEU A 324 -22.78 -11.72 27.80
N ALA A 325 -22.63 -10.47 28.24
CA ALA A 325 -22.35 -9.34 27.39
C ALA A 325 -20.98 -9.49 26.67
N PHE A 326 -19.95 -9.98 27.42
CA PHE A 326 -18.64 -10.29 26.84
C PHE A 326 -18.72 -11.38 25.77
N VAL A 327 -19.43 -12.49 26.08
CA VAL A 327 -19.65 -13.60 25.14
C VAL A 327 -20.43 -13.12 23.91
N ALA A 328 -21.43 -12.28 24.08
CA ALA A 328 -22.22 -11.72 22.99
C ALA A 328 -21.34 -10.87 22.06
N GLY A 329 -20.49 -9.99 22.61
CA GLY A 329 -19.53 -9.22 21.85
C GLY A 329 -18.48 -10.08 21.13
N PHE A 330 -18.03 -11.17 21.75
CA PHE A 330 -17.12 -12.14 21.18
C PHE A 330 -17.78 -12.97 20.09
N SER A 331 -19.05 -13.35 20.24
CA SER A 331 -19.71 -14.39 19.45
C SER A 331 -20.30 -13.95 18.12
N GLU A 332 -20.31 -12.64 17.79
CA GLU A 332 -20.93 -12.13 16.55
C GLU A 332 -20.56 -12.95 15.30
N ARG A 333 -19.34 -13.46 15.26
CA ARG A 333 -18.88 -14.32 14.15
C ARG A 333 -18.90 -15.81 14.48
N TRP A 334 -18.71 -16.15 15.73
CA TRP A 334 -18.86 -17.53 16.12
C TRP A 334 -20.27 -18.03 15.79
N ALA A 335 -21.27 -17.19 15.96
CA ALA A 335 -22.65 -17.47 15.54
C ALA A 335 -22.74 -17.62 14.00
N LYS A 336 -22.07 -16.77 13.21
CA LYS A 336 -22.05 -16.88 11.75
C LYS A 336 -21.29 -18.12 11.29
N ASP A 337 -20.13 -18.38 11.85
CA ASP A 337 -19.30 -19.54 11.51
C ASP A 337 -19.99 -20.84 11.91
N THR A 338 -20.69 -20.85 13.07
CA THR A 338 -21.45 -22.00 13.52
C THR A 338 -22.71 -22.21 12.68
N LEU A 339 -23.41 -21.15 12.29
CA LEU A 339 -24.52 -21.21 11.35
C LEU A 339 -24.12 -21.66 9.96
N ALA A 340 -22.97 -21.19 9.43
CA ALA A 340 -22.44 -21.63 8.16
C ALA A 340 -22.08 -23.13 8.17
N VAL A 341 -21.45 -23.60 9.24
CA VAL A 341 -21.19 -25.05 9.46
C VAL A 341 -22.48 -25.85 9.61
N ALA A 342 -23.46 -25.32 10.35
CA ALA A 342 -24.76 -25.97 10.51
C ALA A 342 -25.60 -25.98 9.21
N ALA A 343 -25.42 -24.98 8.36
CA ALA A 343 -26.02 -24.93 7.01
C ALA A 343 -25.31 -25.81 5.99
N GLY A 344 -24.26 -26.55 6.38
CA GLY A 344 -23.51 -27.41 5.48
C GLY A 344 -22.57 -26.69 4.53
N GLU A 345 -22.33 -25.39 4.71
CA GLU A 345 -21.30 -24.67 3.97
C GLU A 345 -19.93 -25.09 4.48
N PRO A 346 -19.02 -25.59 3.61
CA PRO A 346 -17.67 -25.90 4.04
C PRO A 346 -17.00 -24.62 4.54
N PRO A 347 -16.19 -24.70 5.62
CA PRO A 347 -15.44 -23.54 6.10
C PRO A 347 -14.65 -22.98 4.94
N ARG A 348 -14.82 -21.68 4.66
CA ARG A 348 -14.10 -20.96 3.61
C ARG A 348 -12.61 -21.19 3.83
N LYS A 349 -12.05 -22.11 3.04
CA LYS A 349 -10.61 -22.34 3.04
C LYS A 349 -9.94 -21.02 2.73
N ALA A 350 -9.01 -20.60 3.58
CA ALA A 350 -8.06 -19.55 3.23
C ALA A 350 -7.53 -19.88 1.83
N PRO A 351 -7.41 -18.90 0.92
CA PRO A 351 -6.80 -19.13 -0.38
C PRO A 351 -5.47 -19.82 -0.12
N ALA A 352 -5.33 -21.04 -0.64
CA ALA A 352 -4.08 -21.77 -0.56
C ALA A 352 -3.03 -20.85 -1.17
N LYS A 353 -2.01 -20.48 -0.38
CA LYS A 353 -0.77 -20.00 -0.96
C LYS A 353 -0.40 -21.06 -1.98
N GLU A 354 -0.62 -20.77 -3.25
CA GLU A 354 -0.08 -21.58 -4.32
C GLU A 354 1.42 -21.65 -4.09
N ALA A 355 1.84 -22.81 -3.62
CA ALA A 355 3.24 -23.16 -3.55
C ALA A 355 3.73 -23.21 -5.00
N ALA A 356 4.48 -22.21 -5.41
CA ALA A 356 5.29 -22.19 -6.62
C ALA A 356 6.71 -21.78 -6.24
#